data_ea3cc2fefb862ac467765a98199a0bf0
#
_entry.id   ea3cc2fefb862ac467765a98199a0bf0
#
_cell.length_a   1.000
_cell.length_b   1.000
_cell.length_c   1.000
_cell.angle_alpha   90.00
_cell.angle_beta   90.00
_cell.angle_gamma   90.00
#
_symmetry.space_group_name_H-M   'P 1'
#
loop_
_entity.id
_entity.type
_entity.pdbx_description
1 polymer ?
#
loop_
_entity_poly.entity_id
_entity_poly.type
_entity_poly.pdbx_seq_one_letter_code
_entity_poly.pdbx_strand_id
1 'polypeptide(L)'
;MYNQVLHDHLDGGLRPSTAKELAKRTNYKPINNVDDVANFFDRSSSTSLEDYLEAFTHTIALMQSYSNLEQIAYEAAADMHQNNINFYESRYAPFYSVNDNLSPKDVITAINSGFKQAENQFGIVSGLIVCGMRHDPDNVKAVAELAIEHKELIIGFDIAGPEFNYLPSMYKDSFLKVKNEGINITIHAGEGDGVHSIQEALDNGAKRIGHGVRIIEDISDDNELGPTA
;
A
#
# COMPACT_ATOMS: atom_id res chain seq x y z
N MET A 1 -15.41 2.23 -21.19
CA MET A 1 -14.38 1.29 -20.69
C MET A 1 -14.07 1.67 -19.26
N TYR A 2 -14.10 0.77 -18.30
CA TYR A 2 -13.73 1.09 -16.91
C TYR A 2 -12.20 1.00 -16.82
N ASN A 3 -11.56 2.13 -16.51
CA ASN A 3 -10.13 2.16 -16.23
C ASN A 3 -9.95 2.01 -14.72
N GLN A 4 -9.03 1.15 -14.32
CA GLN A 4 -8.82 0.82 -12.91
C GLN A 4 -7.34 0.78 -12.55
N VAL A 5 -7.02 1.16 -11.31
CA VAL A 5 -5.73 0.98 -10.67
C VAL A 5 -5.95 0.12 -9.43
N LEU A 6 -5.30 -1.04 -9.37
CA LEU A 6 -5.48 -2.04 -8.33
C LEU A 6 -4.24 -2.22 -7.45
N HIS A 7 -3.14 -1.55 -7.82
CA HIS A 7 -1.89 -1.59 -7.07
C HIS A 7 -1.27 -0.20 -7.01
N ASP A 8 -1.45 0.44 -5.87
CA ASP A 8 -0.90 1.75 -5.55
C ASP A 8 -0.66 1.85 -4.04
N HIS A 9 0.39 2.57 -3.64
CA HIS A 9 0.73 2.83 -2.26
C HIS A 9 0.42 4.29 -1.92
N LEU A 10 -0.51 4.51 -0.97
CA LEU A 10 -0.95 5.85 -0.61
C LEU A 10 0.20 6.75 -0.12
N ASP A 11 1.14 6.17 0.60
CA ASP A 11 2.35 6.83 1.10
C ASP A 11 3.42 7.07 0.01
N GLY A 12 3.30 6.41 -1.14
CA GLY A 12 4.17 6.64 -2.31
C GLY A 12 3.65 7.71 -3.27
N GLY A 13 2.37 8.06 -3.18
CA GLY A 13 1.67 8.89 -4.16
C GLY A 13 1.48 10.36 -3.78
N LEU A 14 2.13 10.87 -2.73
CA LEU A 14 1.98 12.28 -2.32
C LEU A 14 2.44 13.23 -3.42
N ARG A 15 1.60 14.22 -3.74
CA ARG A 15 2.02 15.32 -4.61
C ARG A 15 3.21 16.07 -4.00
N PRO A 16 4.25 16.42 -4.76
CA PRO A 16 5.37 17.22 -4.24
C PRO A 16 4.93 18.53 -3.59
N SER A 17 3.90 19.20 -4.16
CA SER A 17 3.31 20.41 -3.59
C SER A 17 2.69 20.18 -2.22
N THR A 18 1.94 19.09 -2.06
CA THR A 18 1.32 18.69 -0.79
C THR A 18 2.38 18.32 0.23
N ALA A 19 3.39 17.54 -0.15
CA ALA A 19 4.50 17.22 0.74
C ALA A 19 5.20 18.50 1.27
N LYS A 20 5.41 19.50 0.39
CA LYS A 20 5.98 20.80 0.78
C LYS A 20 5.08 21.58 1.74
N GLU A 21 3.76 21.60 1.48
CA GLU A 21 2.78 22.26 2.32
C GLU A 21 2.74 21.61 3.72
N LEU A 22 2.60 20.27 3.76
CA LEU A 22 2.55 19.52 5.01
C LEU A 22 3.84 19.67 5.82
N ALA A 23 5.00 19.64 5.15
CA ALA A 23 6.29 19.84 5.80
C ALA A 23 6.38 21.22 6.47
N LYS A 24 5.86 22.28 5.82
CA LYS A 24 5.76 23.61 6.44
C LYS A 24 4.81 23.62 7.63
N ARG A 25 3.63 23.02 7.48
CA ARG A 25 2.59 22.98 8.53
C ARG A 25 3.06 22.22 9.79
N THR A 26 3.83 21.14 9.60
CA THR A 26 4.35 20.30 10.68
C THR A 26 5.79 20.67 11.12
N ASN A 27 6.40 21.65 10.47
CA ASN A 27 7.81 22.02 10.65
C ASN A 27 8.78 20.84 10.43
N TYR A 28 8.46 19.98 9.45
CA TYR A 28 9.28 18.82 9.09
C TYR A 28 10.49 19.27 8.25
N LYS A 29 11.61 19.46 8.91
CA LYS A 29 12.82 20.08 8.34
C LYS A 29 13.42 19.36 7.13
N PRO A 30 13.42 18.01 7.02
CA PRO A 30 14.02 17.33 5.85
C PRO A 30 13.43 17.79 4.51
N ILE A 31 12.15 18.13 4.47
CA ILE A 31 11.48 18.61 3.22
C ILE A 31 11.31 20.12 3.24
N ASN A 32 11.16 20.74 4.41
CA ASN A 32 10.84 22.16 4.51
C ASN A 32 11.90 23.08 3.84
N ASN A 33 13.15 22.65 3.81
CA ASN A 33 14.28 23.41 3.23
C ASN A 33 14.64 22.94 1.80
N VAL A 34 13.88 22.00 1.22
CA VAL A 34 14.11 21.51 -0.15
C VAL A 34 13.41 22.43 -1.15
N ASP A 35 14.13 22.94 -2.13
CA ASP A 35 13.54 23.79 -3.18
C ASP A 35 12.77 22.95 -4.20
N ASP A 36 13.37 21.87 -4.70
CA ASP A 36 12.75 20.94 -5.65
C ASP A 36 12.36 19.63 -4.95
N VAL A 37 11.14 19.59 -4.44
CA VAL A 37 10.59 18.44 -3.73
C VAL A 37 10.32 17.27 -4.68
N ALA A 38 10.03 17.53 -5.95
CA ALA A 38 9.84 16.47 -6.93
C ALA A 38 11.14 15.68 -7.13
N ASN A 39 12.25 16.39 -7.34
CA ASN A 39 13.57 15.77 -7.47
C ASN A 39 14.03 15.10 -6.15
N PHE A 40 13.63 15.64 -5.01
CA PHE A 40 13.92 15.01 -3.69
C PHE A 40 13.33 13.60 -3.57
N PHE A 41 12.12 13.40 -4.11
CA PHE A 41 11.42 12.11 -4.11
C PHE A 41 11.71 11.24 -5.33
N ASP A 42 12.43 11.73 -6.32
CA ASP A 42 12.80 10.92 -7.49
C ASP A 42 13.73 9.77 -7.08
N ARG A 43 13.26 8.56 -7.28
CA ARG A 43 13.96 7.30 -7.01
C ARG A 43 14.21 6.49 -8.29
N SER A 44 14.13 7.13 -9.45
CA SER A 44 14.34 6.47 -10.75
C SER A 44 15.75 5.88 -10.89
N SER A 45 16.71 6.35 -10.10
CA SER A 45 18.09 5.86 -10.05
C SER A 45 18.37 4.86 -8.92
N SER A 46 17.37 4.48 -8.15
CA SER A 46 17.52 3.47 -7.07
C SER A 46 18.04 2.14 -7.62
N THR A 47 19.00 1.55 -6.93
CA THR A 47 19.67 0.31 -7.33
C THR A 47 19.22 -0.89 -6.49
N SER A 48 18.47 -0.66 -5.42
CA SER A 48 17.90 -1.71 -4.57
C SER A 48 16.50 -1.29 -4.09
N LEU A 49 15.71 -2.27 -3.63
CA LEU A 49 14.40 -2.02 -3.02
C LEU A 49 14.54 -1.18 -1.75
N GLU A 50 15.57 -1.43 -0.94
CA GLU A 50 15.83 -0.70 0.30
C GLU A 50 16.11 0.78 0.04
N ASP A 51 16.92 1.11 -0.97
CA ASP A 51 17.20 2.49 -1.40
C ASP A 51 15.91 3.18 -1.89
N TYR A 52 15.08 2.46 -2.66
CA TYR A 52 13.78 2.95 -3.09
C TYR A 52 12.86 3.24 -1.90
N LEU A 53 12.80 2.34 -0.92
CA LEU A 53 11.93 2.45 0.25
C LEU A 53 12.33 3.57 1.23
N GLU A 54 13.57 4.09 1.16
CA GLU A 54 14.02 5.19 2.05
C GLU A 54 13.13 6.44 1.93
N ALA A 55 12.64 6.75 0.73
CA ALA A 55 11.78 7.89 0.48
C ALA A 55 10.47 7.86 1.29
N PHE A 56 9.94 6.67 1.55
CA PHE A 56 8.69 6.49 2.32
C PHE A 56 8.81 6.98 3.77
N THR A 57 10.01 6.98 4.36
CA THR A 57 10.23 7.55 5.69
C THR A 57 9.79 9.02 5.76
N HIS A 58 10.01 9.78 4.69
CA HIS A 58 9.66 11.19 4.63
C HIS A 58 8.17 11.42 4.40
N THR A 59 7.55 10.63 3.54
CA THR A 59 6.10 10.73 3.28
C THR A 59 5.29 10.30 4.50
N ILE A 60 5.66 9.16 5.13
CA ILE A 60 5.06 8.68 6.37
C ILE A 60 5.16 9.72 7.49
N ALA A 61 6.30 10.42 7.64
CA ALA A 61 6.45 11.48 8.62
C ALA A 61 5.47 12.65 8.44
N LEU A 62 4.91 12.85 7.24
CA LEU A 62 3.86 13.82 6.96
C LEU A 62 2.45 13.29 7.20
N MET A 63 2.29 11.96 7.33
CA MET A 63 1.00 11.27 7.46
C MET A 63 0.64 10.99 8.94
N GLN A 64 0.94 11.93 9.84
CA GLN A 64 0.84 11.74 11.29
C GLN A 64 -0.35 12.47 11.94
N SER A 65 -1.34 12.90 11.14
CA SER A 65 -2.59 13.48 11.65
C SER A 65 -3.78 13.06 10.80
N TYR A 66 -4.96 13.05 11.39
CA TYR A 66 -6.21 12.73 10.70
C TYR A 66 -6.39 13.60 9.44
N SER A 67 -6.21 14.92 9.58
CA SER A 67 -6.37 15.85 8.45
C SER A 67 -5.36 15.66 7.33
N ASN A 68 -4.12 15.25 7.66
CA ASN A 68 -3.11 14.97 6.63
C ASN A 68 -3.45 13.70 5.84
N LEU A 69 -3.85 12.63 6.55
CA LEU A 69 -4.27 11.37 5.94
C LEU A 69 -5.49 11.56 5.04
N GLU A 70 -6.50 12.29 5.53
CA GLU A 70 -7.71 12.63 4.77
C GLU A 70 -7.38 13.44 3.50
N GLN A 71 -6.55 14.49 3.62
CA GLN A 71 -6.12 15.31 2.48
C GLN A 71 -5.37 14.47 1.44
N ILE A 72 -4.41 13.66 1.86
CA ILE A 72 -3.60 12.83 0.96
C ILE A 72 -4.47 11.81 0.22
N ALA A 73 -5.39 11.14 0.93
CA ALA A 73 -6.29 10.16 0.33
C ALA A 73 -7.25 10.83 -0.69
N TYR A 74 -7.82 12.00 -0.35
CA TYR A 74 -8.63 12.76 -1.29
C TYR A 74 -7.84 13.14 -2.56
N GLU A 75 -6.63 13.67 -2.38
CA GLU A 75 -5.80 14.12 -3.51
C GLU A 75 -5.37 12.95 -4.40
N ALA A 76 -5.01 11.79 -3.81
CA ALA A 76 -4.67 10.60 -4.56
C ALA A 76 -5.83 10.15 -5.45
N ALA A 77 -7.04 10.05 -4.90
CA ALA A 77 -8.23 9.70 -5.67
C ALA A 77 -8.59 10.76 -6.73
N ALA A 78 -8.42 12.05 -6.42
CA ALA A 78 -8.64 13.14 -7.38
C ALA A 78 -7.67 13.06 -8.57
N ASP A 79 -6.40 12.73 -8.32
CA ASP A 79 -5.39 12.55 -9.37
C ASP A 79 -5.71 11.34 -10.25
N MET A 80 -6.16 10.23 -9.66
CA MET A 80 -6.63 9.07 -10.40
C MET A 80 -7.81 9.44 -11.32
N HIS A 81 -8.80 10.20 -10.80
CA HIS A 81 -9.90 10.70 -11.64
C HIS A 81 -9.41 11.55 -12.81
N GLN A 82 -8.46 12.48 -12.59
CA GLN A 82 -7.88 13.31 -13.66
C GLN A 82 -7.18 12.48 -14.74
N ASN A 83 -6.67 11.30 -14.38
CA ASN A 83 -6.09 10.32 -15.31
C ASN A 83 -7.12 9.36 -15.89
N ASN A 84 -8.41 9.67 -15.81
CA ASN A 84 -9.54 8.86 -16.31
C ASN A 84 -9.65 7.48 -15.66
N ILE A 85 -9.20 7.32 -14.40
CA ILE A 85 -9.42 6.13 -13.59
C ILE A 85 -10.78 6.26 -12.91
N ASN A 86 -11.59 5.18 -12.97
CA ASN A 86 -12.93 5.13 -12.39
C ASN A 86 -12.99 4.28 -11.13
N PHE A 87 -12.03 3.36 -10.97
CA PHE A 87 -11.91 2.49 -9.81
C PHE A 87 -10.46 2.45 -9.33
N TYR A 88 -10.26 2.73 -8.04
CA TYR A 88 -8.95 2.93 -7.45
C TYR A 88 -8.82 2.16 -6.13
N GLU A 89 -7.85 1.27 -6.04
CA GLU A 89 -7.46 0.60 -4.81
C GLU A 89 -6.07 1.07 -4.39
N SER A 90 -5.99 1.66 -3.21
CA SER A 90 -4.70 2.03 -2.63
C SER A 90 -4.46 1.28 -1.33
N ARG A 91 -3.20 1.02 -1.03
CA ARG A 91 -2.78 0.37 0.21
C ARG A 91 -2.00 1.28 1.11
N TYR A 92 -2.11 1.02 2.39
CA TYR A 92 -1.36 1.72 3.42
C TYR A 92 -1.11 0.81 4.63
N ALA A 93 0.04 1.01 5.29
CA ALA A 93 0.41 0.36 6.55
C ALA A 93 -0.06 1.21 7.74
N PRO A 94 -1.25 0.95 8.33
CA PRO A 94 -1.89 1.90 9.25
C PRO A 94 -1.06 2.21 10.49
N PHE A 95 -0.31 1.22 10.99
CA PHE A 95 0.47 1.37 12.22
C PHE A 95 1.65 2.35 12.10
N TYR A 96 2.04 2.74 10.90
CA TYR A 96 3.03 3.79 10.70
C TYR A 96 2.54 5.20 11.06
N SER A 97 1.21 5.39 11.14
CA SER A 97 0.61 6.67 11.54
C SER A 97 0.02 6.64 12.95
N VAL A 98 0.07 5.50 13.66
CA VAL A 98 -0.44 5.41 15.04
C VAL A 98 0.46 6.19 15.99
N ASN A 99 -0.15 7.05 16.79
CA ASN A 99 0.52 7.87 17.80
C ASN A 99 -0.48 8.25 18.90
N ASP A 100 -0.08 9.09 19.85
CA ASP A 100 -0.90 9.48 21.01
C ASP A 100 -2.27 10.10 20.63
N ASN A 101 -2.42 10.60 19.39
CA ASN A 101 -3.61 11.27 18.90
C ASN A 101 -4.35 10.49 17.80
N LEU A 102 -3.81 9.36 17.34
CA LEU A 102 -4.36 8.55 16.25
C LEU A 102 -4.32 7.07 16.62
N SER A 103 -5.49 6.48 16.83
CA SER A 103 -5.63 5.02 16.89
C SER A 103 -5.53 4.40 15.48
N PRO A 104 -5.28 3.08 15.35
CA PRO A 104 -5.32 2.40 14.06
C PRO A 104 -6.65 2.60 13.32
N LYS A 105 -7.77 2.64 14.05
CA LYS A 105 -9.10 2.92 13.50
C LYS A 105 -9.19 4.35 12.96
N ASP A 106 -8.64 5.35 13.66
CA ASP A 106 -8.66 6.73 13.19
C ASP A 106 -7.91 6.88 11.86
N VAL A 107 -6.78 6.17 11.71
CA VAL A 107 -5.99 6.16 10.48
C VAL A 107 -6.82 5.67 9.30
N ILE A 108 -7.43 4.48 9.39
CA ILE A 108 -8.22 3.93 8.29
C ILE A 108 -9.50 4.73 8.04
N THR A 109 -10.08 5.35 9.08
CA THR A 109 -11.25 6.23 8.95
C THR A 109 -10.89 7.53 8.22
N ALA A 110 -9.74 8.14 8.52
CA ALA A 110 -9.28 9.35 7.86
C ALA A 110 -9.06 9.13 6.34
N ILE A 111 -8.41 8.02 5.98
CA ILE A 111 -8.18 7.66 4.58
C ILE A 111 -9.52 7.46 3.85
N ASN A 112 -10.45 6.71 4.44
CA ASN A 112 -11.78 6.52 3.85
C ASN A 112 -12.58 7.81 3.73
N SER A 113 -12.42 8.75 4.68
CA SER A 113 -13.05 10.07 4.59
C SER A 113 -12.57 10.83 3.35
N GLY A 114 -11.25 10.83 3.10
CA GLY A 114 -10.66 11.43 1.91
C GLY A 114 -11.17 10.79 0.60
N PHE A 115 -11.19 9.45 0.54
CA PHE A 115 -11.73 8.72 -0.61
C PHE A 115 -13.21 9.05 -0.83
N LYS A 116 -14.01 9.13 0.24
CA LYS A 116 -15.44 9.46 0.14
C LYS A 116 -15.68 10.89 -0.33
N GLN A 117 -14.84 11.83 0.05
CA GLN A 117 -14.91 13.21 -0.47
C GLN A 117 -14.65 13.21 -1.98
N ALA A 118 -13.61 12.49 -2.47
CA ALA A 118 -13.33 12.39 -3.89
C ALA A 118 -14.46 11.68 -4.66
N GLU A 119 -15.03 10.60 -4.11
CA GLU A 119 -16.20 9.92 -4.67
C GLU A 119 -17.39 10.88 -4.83
N ASN A 120 -17.73 11.64 -3.80
CA ASN A 120 -18.83 12.58 -3.83
C ASN A 120 -18.61 13.70 -4.87
N GLN A 121 -17.38 14.12 -5.08
CA GLN A 121 -17.06 15.22 -5.99
C GLN A 121 -16.87 14.78 -7.44
N PHE A 122 -16.28 13.63 -7.67
CA PHE A 122 -15.83 13.19 -8.99
C PHE A 122 -16.48 11.88 -9.46
N GLY A 123 -17.13 11.13 -8.57
CA GLY A 123 -17.72 9.83 -8.89
C GLY A 123 -16.71 8.68 -9.01
N ILE A 124 -15.45 8.87 -8.63
CA ILE A 124 -14.45 7.80 -8.58
C ILE A 124 -14.71 6.89 -7.38
N VAL A 125 -14.78 5.58 -7.60
CA VAL A 125 -14.89 4.60 -6.52
C VAL A 125 -13.49 4.24 -6.03
N SER A 126 -13.23 4.43 -4.75
CA SER A 126 -11.92 4.14 -4.15
C SER A 126 -12.05 3.22 -2.94
N GLY A 127 -11.04 2.40 -2.69
CA GLY A 127 -11.02 1.49 -1.55
C GLY A 127 -9.63 1.34 -0.94
N LEU A 128 -9.61 1.15 0.39
CA LEU A 128 -8.39 0.96 1.17
C LEU A 128 -8.09 -0.54 1.35
N ILE A 129 -6.87 -0.93 1.02
CA ILE A 129 -6.27 -2.20 1.42
C ILE A 129 -5.34 -1.91 2.60
N VAL A 130 -5.55 -2.57 3.74
CA VAL A 130 -4.62 -2.44 4.88
C VAL A 130 -3.45 -3.39 4.71
N CYS A 131 -2.24 -2.89 4.98
CA CYS A 131 -1.01 -3.59 4.69
C CYS A 131 -0.19 -3.84 5.95
N GLY A 132 0.15 -5.12 6.21
CA GLY A 132 1.11 -5.51 7.23
C GLY A 132 2.54 -5.47 6.69
N MET A 133 3.49 -5.06 7.52
CA MET A 133 4.90 -5.00 7.11
C MET A 133 5.61 -6.30 7.44
N ARG A 134 6.00 -7.06 6.40
CA ARG A 134 6.48 -8.46 6.53
C ARG A 134 7.77 -8.62 7.33
N HIS A 135 8.59 -7.60 7.45
CA HIS A 135 9.77 -7.64 8.32
C HIS A 135 9.44 -7.58 9.82
N ASP A 136 8.16 -7.34 10.17
CA ASP A 136 7.64 -7.32 11.53
C ASP A 136 6.41 -8.24 11.64
N PRO A 137 6.57 -9.51 12.04
CA PRO A 137 5.46 -10.46 12.14
C PRO A 137 4.36 -10.04 13.13
N ASP A 138 4.69 -9.31 14.20
CA ASP A 138 3.71 -8.81 15.15
C ASP A 138 2.87 -7.68 14.51
N ASN A 139 3.47 -6.86 13.66
CA ASN A 139 2.75 -5.88 12.85
C ASN A 139 1.76 -6.56 11.90
N VAL A 140 2.18 -7.58 11.15
CA VAL A 140 1.28 -8.33 10.25
C VAL A 140 0.07 -8.89 11.00
N LYS A 141 0.30 -9.46 12.19
CA LYS A 141 -0.77 -9.97 13.05
C LYS A 141 -1.71 -8.86 13.50
N ALA A 142 -1.17 -7.74 13.97
CA ALA A 142 -1.97 -6.60 14.43
C ALA A 142 -2.81 -5.99 13.30
N VAL A 143 -2.26 -5.87 12.08
CA VAL A 143 -3.01 -5.40 10.91
C VAL A 143 -4.10 -6.39 10.50
N ALA A 144 -3.86 -7.70 10.61
CA ALA A 144 -4.89 -8.70 10.35
C ALA A 144 -6.05 -8.61 11.36
N GLU A 145 -5.76 -8.39 12.63
CA GLU A 145 -6.76 -8.16 13.67
C GLU A 145 -7.55 -6.86 13.42
N LEU A 146 -6.88 -5.76 13.06
CA LEU A 146 -7.50 -4.51 12.65
C LEU A 146 -8.43 -4.70 11.43
N ALA A 147 -7.98 -5.46 10.42
CA ALA A 147 -8.75 -5.77 9.23
C ALA A 147 -10.06 -6.51 9.57
N ILE A 148 -9.99 -7.46 10.50
CA ILE A 148 -11.15 -8.24 10.96
C ILE A 148 -12.12 -7.38 11.75
N GLU A 149 -11.60 -6.57 12.68
CA GLU A 149 -12.42 -5.72 13.54
C GLU A 149 -13.15 -4.61 12.76
N HIS A 150 -12.57 -4.14 11.66
CA HIS A 150 -13.09 -3.03 10.87
C HIS A 150 -13.24 -3.36 9.38
N LYS A 151 -13.67 -4.59 9.08
CA LYS A 151 -13.81 -5.09 7.70
C LYS A 151 -14.73 -4.26 6.80
N GLU A 152 -15.64 -3.50 7.40
CA GLU A 152 -16.53 -2.58 6.68
C GLU A 152 -15.83 -1.31 6.18
N LEU A 153 -14.63 -1.01 6.69
CA LEU A 153 -13.82 0.16 6.30
C LEU A 153 -12.73 -0.17 5.28
N ILE A 154 -12.58 -1.44 4.91
CA ILE A 154 -11.51 -1.89 4.02
C ILE A 154 -12.04 -2.78 2.90
N ILE A 155 -11.30 -2.89 1.82
CA ILE A 155 -11.64 -3.78 0.71
C ILE A 155 -10.68 -4.99 0.61
N GLY A 156 -9.59 -5.00 1.36
CA GLY A 156 -8.63 -6.09 1.35
C GLY A 156 -7.53 -5.97 2.39
N PHE A 157 -6.76 -7.03 2.48
CA PHE A 157 -5.58 -7.18 3.33
C PHE A 157 -4.38 -7.58 2.48
N ASP A 158 -3.20 -7.05 2.79
CA ASP A 158 -1.94 -7.28 2.09
C ASP A 158 -0.77 -7.39 3.08
N ILE A 159 0.37 -7.87 2.59
CA ILE A 159 1.67 -7.72 3.25
C ILE A 159 2.67 -7.10 2.27
N ALA A 160 3.48 -6.15 2.73
CA ALA A 160 4.50 -5.47 1.94
C ALA A 160 5.83 -5.35 2.69
N GLY A 161 6.79 -4.67 2.10
CA GLY A 161 8.14 -4.51 2.61
C GLY A 161 9.11 -5.53 2.03
N PRO A 162 10.34 -5.67 2.57
CA PRO A 162 11.38 -6.51 2.00
C PRO A 162 10.89 -7.97 1.87
N GLU A 163 10.92 -8.51 0.65
CA GLU A 163 10.35 -9.81 0.34
C GLU A 163 11.31 -10.95 0.69
N PHE A 164 12.59 -10.76 0.42
CA PHE A 164 13.62 -11.77 0.68
C PHE A 164 13.71 -12.13 2.16
N ASN A 165 13.66 -13.42 2.48
CA ASN A 165 13.60 -14.00 3.83
C ASN A 165 12.30 -13.75 4.61
N TYR A 166 11.27 -13.16 4.01
CA TYR A 166 9.96 -12.91 4.65
C TYR A 166 8.82 -13.48 3.80
N LEU A 167 8.85 -14.80 3.61
CA LEU A 167 7.91 -15.50 2.74
C LEU A 167 6.46 -15.47 3.27
N PRO A 168 5.45 -15.50 2.40
CA PRO A 168 4.03 -15.49 2.79
C PRO A 168 3.66 -16.56 3.80
N SER A 169 4.25 -17.76 3.75
CA SER A 169 3.99 -18.85 4.68
C SER A 169 4.24 -18.53 6.16
N MET A 170 5.11 -17.55 6.44
CA MET A 170 5.39 -17.09 7.81
C MET A 170 4.16 -16.44 8.46
N TYR A 171 3.19 -15.97 7.67
CA TYR A 171 1.98 -15.26 8.13
C TYR A 171 0.70 -16.05 7.90
N LYS A 172 0.82 -17.37 7.67
CA LYS A 172 -0.28 -18.28 7.34
C LYS A 172 -1.49 -18.13 8.27
N ASP A 173 -1.25 -18.02 9.57
CA ASP A 173 -2.33 -17.90 10.55
C ASP A 173 -3.11 -16.58 10.39
N SER A 174 -2.43 -15.48 10.08
CA SER A 174 -3.05 -14.19 9.80
C SER A 174 -3.90 -14.25 8.53
N PHE A 175 -3.37 -14.82 7.45
CA PHE A 175 -4.12 -15.03 6.21
C PHE A 175 -5.35 -15.92 6.41
N LEU A 176 -5.21 -17.01 7.17
CA LEU A 176 -6.34 -17.91 7.45
C LEU A 176 -7.46 -17.19 8.21
N LYS A 177 -7.13 -16.39 9.24
CA LYS A 177 -8.10 -15.61 9.99
C LYS A 177 -8.83 -14.59 9.09
N VAL A 178 -8.08 -13.80 8.32
CA VAL A 178 -8.61 -12.79 7.40
C VAL A 178 -9.51 -13.44 6.34
N LYS A 179 -9.09 -14.57 5.77
CA LYS A 179 -9.85 -15.34 4.79
C LYS A 179 -11.18 -15.86 5.35
N ASN A 180 -11.16 -16.38 6.60
CA ASN A 180 -12.36 -16.91 7.26
C ASN A 180 -13.42 -15.82 7.52
N GLU A 181 -13.00 -14.55 7.67
CA GLU A 181 -13.90 -13.40 7.79
C GLU A 181 -14.38 -12.86 6.43
N GLY A 182 -14.00 -13.50 5.33
CA GLY A 182 -14.41 -13.15 3.97
C GLY A 182 -13.70 -11.92 3.40
N ILE A 183 -12.62 -11.46 4.02
CA ILE A 183 -11.82 -10.33 3.54
C ILE A 183 -10.96 -10.79 2.35
N ASN A 184 -10.87 -9.97 1.30
CA ASN A 184 -10.04 -10.27 0.15
C ASN A 184 -8.55 -10.14 0.50
N ILE A 185 -7.76 -11.07 -0.02
CA ILE A 185 -6.31 -11.09 0.18
C ILE A 185 -5.63 -10.78 -1.16
N THR A 186 -4.74 -9.81 -1.14
CA THR A 186 -3.71 -9.60 -2.16
C THR A 186 -2.36 -9.68 -1.46
N ILE A 187 -1.33 -10.16 -2.13
CA ILE A 187 0.00 -10.33 -1.51
C ILE A 187 1.06 -9.81 -2.47
N HIS A 188 1.96 -8.95 -1.99
CA HIS A 188 3.19 -8.63 -2.71
C HIS A 188 4.03 -9.90 -2.83
N ALA A 189 4.32 -10.32 -4.05
CA ALA A 189 5.14 -11.49 -4.31
C ALA A 189 5.76 -11.41 -5.70
N GLY A 190 7.00 -11.89 -5.85
CA GLY A 190 7.74 -11.83 -7.09
C GLY A 190 8.18 -10.42 -7.48
N GLU A 191 8.40 -9.54 -6.52
CA GLU A 191 9.04 -8.23 -6.68
C GLU A 191 10.53 -8.33 -6.39
N GLY A 192 10.89 -8.65 -5.17
CA GLY A 192 12.26 -8.79 -4.69
C GLY A 192 12.70 -10.24 -4.54
N ASP A 193 11.80 -11.22 -4.64
CA ASP A 193 12.08 -12.65 -4.55
C ASP A 193 11.50 -13.41 -5.75
N GLY A 194 11.79 -14.71 -5.88
CA GLY A 194 11.49 -15.50 -7.05
C GLY A 194 10.07 -16.06 -7.11
N VAL A 195 9.86 -16.95 -8.10
CA VAL A 195 8.58 -17.63 -8.38
C VAL A 195 8.02 -18.36 -7.15
N HIS A 196 8.88 -18.90 -6.28
CA HIS A 196 8.44 -19.59 -5.07
C HIS A 196 7.66 -18.69 -4.11
N SER A 197 7.99 -17.40 -4.03
CA SER A 197 7.23 -16.41 -3.24
C SER A 197 5.84 -16.20 -3.82
N ILE A 198 5.70 -16.19 -5.16
CA ILE A 198 4.40 -16.11 -5.85
C ILE A 198 3.57 -17.36 -5.52
N GLN A 199 4.17 -18.56 -5.62
CA GLN A 199 3.49 -19.80 -5.29
C GLN A 199 3.01 -19.82 -3.84
N GLU A 200 3.85 -19.42 -2.89
CA GLU A 200 3.45 -19.31 -1.49
C GLU A 200 2.32 -18.32 -1.25
N ALA A 201 2.32 -17.20 -1.97
CA ALA A 201 1.21 -16.24 -1.88
C ALA A 201 -0.12 -16.87 -2.32
N LEU A 202 -0.12 -17.62 -3.41
CA LEU A 202 -1.31 -18.37 -3.89
C LEU A 202 -1.74 -19.43 -2.87
N ASP A 203 -0.81 -20.20 -2.33
CA ASP A 203 -1.07 -21.26 -1.33
C ASP A 203 -1.66 -20.69 -0.03
N ASN A 204 -1.31 -19.45 0.32
CA ASN A 204 -1.85 -18.73 1.47
C ASN A 204 -3.12 -17.92 1.17
N GLY A 205 -3.70 -18.09 -0.02
CA GLY A 205 -5.04 -17.66 -0.35
C GLY A 205 -5.13 -16.28 -1.00
N ALA A 206 -4.02 -15.76 -1.55
CA ALA A 206 -4.07 -14.58 -2.38
C ALA A 206 -5.00 -14.79 -3.57
N LYS A 207 -5.92 -13.85 -3.77
CA LYS A 207 -6.77 -13.79 -4.97
C LYS A 207 -6.13 -12.95 -6.07
N ARG A 208 -5.17 -12.12 -5.70
CA ARG A 208 -4.36 -11.29 -6.59
C ARG A 208 -2.94 -11.22 -6.05
N ILE A 209 -1.99 -11.12 -6.96
CA ILE A 209 -0.57 -10.94 -6.65
C ILE A 209 -0.22 -9.47 -6.93
N GLY A 210 0.42 -8.84 -5.95
CA GLY A 210 1.11 -7.56 -6.15
C GLY A 210 2.43 -7.81 -6.86
N HIS A 211 2.75 -7.05 -7.90
CA HIS A 211 3.88 -7.22 -8.80
C HIS A 211 3.82 -8.49 -9.65
N GLY A 212 4.25 -9.65 -9.13
CA GLY A 212 4.27 -10.89 -9.88
C GLY A 212 5.27 -10.90 -11.05
N VAL A 213 6.19 -9.94 -11.14
CA VAL A 213 7.06 -9.76 -12.33
C VAL A 213 8.01 -10.93 -12.55
N ARG A 214 8.33 -11.67 -11.49
CA ARG A 214 9.21 -12.83 -11.57
C ARG A 214 8.51 -14.09 -12.09
N ILE A 215 7.20 -14.03 -12.39
CA ILE A 215 6.46 -15.16 -12.99
C ILE A 215 7.06 -15.58 -14.33
N ILE A 216 7.72 -14.67 -15.02
CA ILE A 216 8.42 -14.95 -16.29
C ILE A 216 9.48 -16.04 -16.13
N GLU A 217 10.01 -16.25 -14.93
CA GLU A 217 11.03 -17.27 -14.64
C GLU A 217 10.43 -18.69 -14.58
N ASP A 218 9.10 -18.81 -14.52
CA ASP A 218 8.36 -20.08 -14.57
C ASP A 218 7.86 -20.43 -15.98
N ILE A 219 8.28 -19.69 -16.99
CA ILE A 219 7.97 -19.92 -18.40
C ILE A 219 9.21 -20.46 -19.10
N SER A 220 9.12 -21.65 -19.72
CA SER A 220 10.22 -22.25 -20.44
C SER A 220 10.51 -21.52 -21.75
N ASP A 221 11.69 -21.76 -22.33
CA ASP A 221 12.10 -21.22 -23.65
C ASP A 221 11.14 -21.64 -24.77
N ASP A 222 10.44 -22.78 -24.63
CA ASP A 222 9.39 -23.25 -25.54
C ASP A 222 8.00 -22.65 -25.26
N ASN A 223 7.90 -21.65 -24.38
CA ASN A 223 6.66 -21.02 -23.87
C ASN A 223 5.71 -22.00 -23.15
N GLU A 224 6.23 -23.06 -22.59
CA GLU A 224 5.46 -23.90 -21.68
C GLU A 224 5.40 -23.24 -20.30
N LEU A 225 4.18 -23.24 -19.73
CA LEU A 225 3.93 -22.68 -18.40
C LEU A 225 4.40 -23.66 -17.34
N GLY A 226 5.15 -23.15 -16.36
CA GLY A 226 5.46 -23.89 -15.15
C GLY A 226 4.27 -23.95 -14.18
N PRO A 227 4.43 -24.62 -13.03
CA PRO A 227 3.31 -24.89 -12.12
C PRO A 227 2.70 -23.64 -11.47
N THR A 228 3.40 -22.50 -11.48
CA THR A 228 2.92 -21.23 -10.87
C THR A 228 2.38 -20.24 -11.90
N ALA A 229 2.78 -20.36 -13.16
CA ALA A 229 2.43 -19.44 -14.24
C ALA A 229 1.00 -19.61 -14.81
#